data_9298ba81e29f292600024a885c4f8b70
#
_entry.id   9298ba81e29f292600024a885c4f8b70
#
_cell.length_a   1.000
_cell.length_b   1.000
_cell.length_c   1.000
_cell.angle_alpha   90.00
_cell.angle_beta   90.00
_cell.angle_gamma   90.00
#
_symmetry.space_group_name_H-M   'P 1'
#
loop_
_entity.id
_entity.type
_entity.pdbx_description
1 polymer ?
#
loop_
_entity_poly.entity_id
_entity_poly.type
_entity_poly.pdbx_seq_one_letter_code
_entity_poly.pdbx_strand_id
1 'polypeptide(L)'
;MTYEEKELLDIIKEDTMPALGCTEPIAVCYLGAFMNDYIKEDIAKAKEIDVIVSKNIYKNGKSVTIPNTGTCGLGLAAILGLSGGNKDDGLLVLTKFNDEMISRAKELREALNIKLSYDEKTPDIYVRMLVKFDDACVEGLLQKGHTNVEYIKVDDKVLYENKLEESSNEMKEFMSKLTLKKIKELVLSTPLEELDFIEEGVEMNMHAANEGLKLKNSNLLGQSLKKMENKNIISNDAYTKTRILTAAAADMRMSGGNCMVMTSGGSGNQGINVIIPIYLIYEEFNLKKEDMIRAIYFGHAINRFVKTFSGKLSGMCGCAIAAGLGAAAGITMMMGGTDEQIEGACSNMFANLTGLICDGAKNTCALKLSTCAGEAVLSAFLALNGCTPKENVGVVSGNIEDTIKNVGLLCRSAFNRVDDVMLDIIK
;
A
#
# COMPACT_ATOMS: atom_id res chain seq x y z
N MET A 1 0.33 23.99 16.17
CA MET A 1 -0.07 23.62 14.78
C MET A 1 -1.30 24.41 14.37
N THR A 2 -1.34 24.85 13.12
CA THR A 2 -2.54 25.38 12.48
C THR A 2 -3.56 24.26 12.20
N TYR A 3 -4.79 24.62 11.83
CA TYR A 3 -5.81 23.65 11.41
C TYR A 3 -5.34 22.80 10.21
N GLU A 4 -4.75 23.45 9.19
CA GLU A 4 -4.27 22.74 7.98
C GLU A 4 -3.11 21.80 8.26
N GLU A 5 -2.17 22.17 9.14
CA GLU A 5 -1.07 21.31 9.58
C GLU A 5 -1.60 20.07 10.29
N LYS A 6 -2.57 20.25 11.20
CA LYS A 6 -3.19 19.14 11.93
C LYS A 6 -3.97 18.23 10.99
N GLU A 7 -4.78 18.79 10.11
CA GLU A 7 -5.59 18.03 9.15
C GLU A 7 -4.69 17.17 8.23
N LEU A 8 -3.60 17.76 7.69
CA LEU A 8 -2.63 17.01 6.89
C LEU A 8 -1.98 15.89 7.71
N LEU A 9 -1.56 16.16 8.93
CA LEU A 9 -0.91 15.19 9.80
C LEU A 9 -1.85 14.03 10.14
N ASP A 10 -3.09 14.29 10.49
CA ASP A 10 -4.09 13.28 10.82
C ASP A 10 -4.38 12.37 9.61
N ILE A 11 -4.53 12.96 8.42
CA ILE A 11 -4.70 12.21 7.17
C ILE A 11 -3.50 11.31 6.89
N ILE A 12 -2.28 11.81 7.08
CA ILE A 12 -1.09 11.01 6.80
C ILE A 12 -0.89 9.92 7.85
N LYS A 13 -1.15 10.18 9.13
CA LYS A 13 -1.08 9.16 10.19
C LYS A 13 -2.11 8.05 9.97
N GLU A 14 -3.31 8.35 9.50
CA GLU A 14 -4.32 7.33 9.18
C GLU A 14 -3.88 6.38 8.07
N ASP A 15 -3.19 6.88 7.05
CA ASP A 15 -2.74 6.11 5.89
C ASP A 15 -1.31 5.52 6.07
N THR A 16 -0.61 5.87 7.17
CA THR A 16 0.78 5.47 7.45
C THR A 16 0.82 4.71 8.77
N MET A 17 0.62 3.40 8.69
CA MET A 17 0.55 2.52 9.85
C MET A 17 1.28 1.20 9.62
N PRO A 18 1.71 0.50 10.67
CA PRO A 18 2.27 -0.84 10.56
C PRO A 18 1.29 -1.82 9.91
N ALA A 19 1.78 -2.66 9.00
CA ALA A 19 1.01 -3.71 8.37
C ALA A 19 1.86 -4.97 8.17
N LEU A 20 1.25 -6.14 8.35
CA LEU A 20 1.88 -7.43 8.09
C LEU A 20 1.25 -8.05 6.82
N GLY A 21 2.07 -8.30 5.79
CA GLY A 21 1.59 -8.87 4.53
C GLY A 21 0.82 -7.87 3.65
N CYS A 22 0.08 -8.38 2.69
CA CYS A 22 -0.70 -7.57 1.74
C CYS A 22 -2.03 -7.12 2.36
N THR A 23 -2.35 -5.84 2.22
CA THR A 23 -3.52 -5.23 2.87
C THR A 23 -4.87 -5.76 2.38
N GLU A 24 -4.94 -6.30 1.16
CA GLU A 24 -6.17 -6.82 0.58
C GLU A 24 -6.62 -8.17 1.20
N PRO A 25 -5.78 -9.22 1.32
CA PRO A 25 -6.13 -10.39 2.11
C PRO A 25 -6.34 -10.06 3.59
N ILE A 26 -5.57 -9.10 4.12
CA ILE A 26 -5.72 -8.65 5.51
C ILE A 26 -7.11 -8.03 5.73
N ALA A 27 -7.65 -7.23 4.81
CA ALA A 27 -8.99 -6.68 4.92
C ALA A 27 -10.07 -7.77 5.00
N VAL A 28 -9.92 -8.85 4.22
CA VAL A 28 -10.83 -10.01 4.29
C VAL A 28 -10.70 -10.75 5.62
N CYS A 29 -9.45 -10.97 6.09
CA CYS A 29 -9.18 -11.58 7.39
C CYS A 29 -9.72 -10.71 8.53
N TYR A 30 -9.50 -9.41 8.46
CA TYR A 30 -9.96 -8.44 9.46
C TYR A 30 -11.49 -8.42 9.58
N LEU A 31 -12.21 -8.40 8.45
CA LEU A 31 -13.68 -8.52 8.49
C LEU A 31 -14.13 -9.83 9.15
N GLY A 32 -13.48 -10.95 8.80
CA GLY A 32 -13.75 -12.24 9.43
C GLY A 32 -13.52 -12.21 10.95
N ALA A 33 -12.42 -11.62 11.41
CA ALA A 33 -12.11 -11.45 12.83
C ALA A 33 -13.13 -10.55 13.54
N PHE A 34 -13.58 -9.50 12.87
CA PHE A 34 -14.62 -8.63 13.40
C PHE A 34 -15.98 -9.36 13.53
N MET A 35 -16.34 -10.16 12.53
CA MET A 35 -17.57 -10.96 12.53
C MET A 35 -17.56 -12.06 13.60
N ASN A 36 -16.38 -12.58 13.95
CA ASN A 36 -16.24 -13.68 14.92
C ASN A 36 -16.81 -13.33 16.30
N ASP A 37 -16.80 -12.06 16.71
CA ASP A 37 -17.42 -11.60 17.95
C ASP A 37 -18.97 -11.76 17.97
N TYR A 38 -19.58 -11.89 16.80
CA TYR A 38 -21.03 -12.00 16.61
C TYR A 38 -21.48 -13.42 16.24
N ILE A 39 -20.54 -14.32 15.90
CA ILE A 39 -20.78 -15.73 15.61
C ILE A 39 -20.78 -16.51 16.92
N LYS A 40 -21.90 -17.18 17.22
CA LYS A 40 -22.05 -17.95 18.46
C LYS A 40 -21.75 -19.45 18.29
N GLU A 41 -21.70 -19.90 17.04
CA GLU A 41 -21.44 -21.29 16.70
C GLU A 41 -19.99 -21.50 16.29
N ASP A 42 -19.50 -22.77 16.41
CA ASP A 42 -18.19 -23.11 15.83
C ASP A 42 -18.25 -22.94 14.31
N ILE A 43 -17.28 -22.20 13.75
CA ILE A 43 -17.21 -21.96 12.31
C ILE A 43 -17.15 -23.25 11.47
N ALA A 44 -16.67 -24.35 12.06
CA ALA A 44 -16.71 -25.68 11.42
C ALA A 44 -18.10 -26.18 11.08
N LYS A 45 -19.16 -25.61 11.68
CA LYS A 45 -20.55 -25.93 11.41
C LYS A 45 -21.17 -25.07 10.32
N ALA A 46 -20.45 -24.09 9.78
CA ALA A 46 -20.97 -23.23 8.73
C ALA A 46 -21.33 -24.05 7.48
N LYS A 47 -22.53 -23.85 6.95
CA LYS A 47 -23.02 -24.52 5.73
C LYS A 47 -22.50 -23.85 4.46
N GLU A 48 -22.36 -22.54 4.51
CA GLU A 48 -21.90 -21.74 3.40
C GLU A 48 -21.20 -20.47 3.92
N ILE A 49 -20.08 -20.12 3.30
CA ILE A 49 -19.42 -18.83 3.49
C ILE A 49 -19.33 -18.18 2.12
N ASP A 50 -20.00 -17.04 1.95
CA ASP A 50 -19.97 -16.27 0.70
C ASP A 50 -19.18 -14.99 0.89
N VAL A 51 -18.12 -14.81 0.10
CA VAL A 51 -17.21 -13.66 0.17
C VAL A 51 -17.28 -12.93 -1.16
N ILE A 52 -17.83 -11.72 -1.14
CA ILE A 52 -17.93 -10.84 -2.31
C ILE A 52 -16.98 -9.67 -2.09
N VAL A 53 -16.09 -9.43 -3.03
CA VAL A 53 -15.07 -8.39 -2.91
C VAL A 53 -15.10 -7.45 -4.12
N SER A 54 -14.41 -6.29 -4.03
CA SER A 54 -14.17 -5.45 -5.20
C SER A 54 -13.20 -6.10 -6.18
N LYS A 55 -13.22 -5.66 -7.44
CA LYS A 55 -12.24 -6.06 -8.47
C LYS A 55 -10.79 -5.96 -7.99
N ASN A 56 -10.48 -4.87 -7.29
CA ASN A 56 -9.13 -4.60 -6.79
C ASN A 56 -8.73 -5.53 -5.65
N ILE A 57 -9.61 -5.79 -4.69
CA ILE A 57 -9.38 -6.76 -3.62
C ILE A 57 -9.18 -8.16 -4.22
N TYR A 58 -10.01 -8.55 -5.19
CA TYR A 58 -9.88 -9.84 -5.85
C TYR A 58 -8.54 -9.97 -6.58
N LYS A 59 -8.21 -9.01 -7.45
CA LYS A 59 -6.98 -8.97 -8.23
C LYS A 59 -5.73 -9.05 -7.35
N ASN A 60 -5.69 -8.25 -6.29
CA ASN A 60 -4.52 -8.14 -5.42
C ASN A 60 -4.43 -9.29 -4.40
N GLY A 61 -5.56 -9.83 -3.94
CA GLY A 61 -5.58 -10.88 -2.92
C GLY A 61 -5.40 -12.29 -3.44
N LYS A 62 -5.58 -12.51 -4.76
CA LYS A 62 -5.61 -13.86 -5.35
C LYS A 62 -4.28 -14.61 -5.26
N SER A 63 -3.16 -13.93 -5.53
CA SER A 63 -1.86 -14.59 -5.77
C SER A 63 -0.78 -14.23 -4.74
N VAL A 64 -1.06 -13.32 -3.80
CA VAL A 64 -0.11 -12.95 -2.77
C VAL A 64 -0.15 -13.95 -1.61
N THR A 65 1.03 -14.31 -1.11
CA THR A 65 1.13 -15.22 0.03
C THR A 65 0.64 -14.54 1.32
N ILE A 66 -0.25 -15.21 2.04
CA ILE A 66 -0.70 -14.77 3.36
C ILE A 66 0.44 -15.02 4.36
N PRO A 67 0.78 -14.05 5.23
CA PRO A 67 1.87 -14.18 6.19
C PRO A 67 1.81 -15.46 7.01
N ASN A 68 2.97 -16.07 7.21
CA ASN A 68 3.20 -17.30 7.98
C ASN A 68 2.49 -18.57 7.45
N THR A 69 1.65 -18.49 6.39
CA THR A 69 0.88 -19.64 5.93
C THR A 69 1.55 -20.44 4.80
N GLY A 70 2.47 -19.81 4.05
CA GLY A 70 3.02 -20.37 2.82
C GLY A 70 1.97 -20.57 1.72
N THR A 71 0.77 -20.02 1.85
CA THR A 71 -0.39 -20.24 0.97
C THR A 71 -1.01 -18.91 0.60
N CYS A 72 -1.62 -18.80 -0.57
CA CYS A 72 -2.35 -17.63 -1.03
C CYS A 72 -3.86 -17.87 -1.07
N GLY A 73 -4.64 -16.80 -1.28
CA GLY A 73 -6.07 -16.85 -1.58
C GLY A 73 -6.98 -16.29 -0.49
N LEU A 74 -7.97 -15.52 -0.95
CA LEU A 74 -8.90 -14.78 -0.09
C LEU A 74 -9.81 -15.69 0.75
N GLY A 75 -10.11 -16.91 0.28
CA GLY A 75 -10.88 -17.87 1.06
C GLY A 75 -10.16 -18.33 2.33
N LEU A 76 -8.83 -18.54 2.27
CA LEU A 76 -8.05 -18.83 3.47
C LEU A 76 -7.97 -17.61 4.40
N ALA A 77 -7.83 -16.39 3.84
CA ALA A 77 -7.86 -15.17 4.62
C ALA A 77 -9.18 -15.01 5.41
N ALA A 78 -10.32 -15.31 4.78
CA ALA A 78 -11.63 -15.29 5.45
C ALA A 78 -11.67 -16.27 6.63
N ILE A 79 -11.24 -17.52 6.42
CA ILE A 79 -11.25 -18.55 7.49
C ILE A 79 -10.29 -18.18 8.62
N LEU A 80 -9.10 -17.67 8.33
CA LEU A 80 -8.17 -17.19 9.37
C LEU A 80 -8.89 -16.18 10.28
N GLY A 81 -9.53 -15.16 9.70
CA GLY A 81 -10.29 -14.19 10.48
C GLY A 81 -11.41 -14.82 11.29
N LEU A 82 -12.27 -15.60 10.65
CA LEU A 82 -13.44 -16.23 11.28
C LEU A 82 -13.07 -17.25 12.38
N SER A 83 -11.88 -17.84 12.35
CA SER A 83 -11.48 -18.90 13.28
C SER A 83 -10.55 -18.45 14.41
N GLY A 84 -10.03 -17.21 14.42
CA GLY A 84 -9.08 -16.83 15.46
C GLY A 84 -8.44 -15.44 15.35
N GLY A 85 -8.84 -14.63 14.39
CA GLY A 85 -8.34 -13.24 14.28
C GLY A 85 -8.83 -12.37 15.44
N ASN A 86 -8.00 -11.40 15.85
CA ASN A 86 -8.40 -10.37 16.79
C ASN A 86 -8.58 -9.03 16.05
N LYS A 87 -9.79 -8.50 16.06
CA LYS A 87 -10.13 -7.22 15.39
C LYS A 87 -9.35 -6.02 15.92
N ASP A 88 -8.94 -6.04 17.20
CA ASP A 88 -8.22 -4.92 17.82
C ASP A 88 -6.79 -4.77 17.29
N ASP A 89 -6.26 -5.79 16.62
CA ASP A 89 -4.95 -5.78 15.99
C ASP A 89 -4.95 -5.07 14.60
N GLY A 90 -6.08 -4.69 14.03
CA GLY A 90 -6.18 -3.96 12.77
C GLY A 90 -5.46 -4.68 11.61
N LEU A 91 -4.55 -3.98 10.93
CA LEU A 91 -3.74 -4.56 9.84
C LEU A 91 -2.69 -5.59 10.33
N LEU A 92 -2.58 -5.81 11.62
CA LEU A 92 -1.71 -6.79 12.26
C LEU A 92 -2.47 -8.05 12.71
N VAL A 93 -3.70 -8.25 12.27
CA VAL A 93 -4.61 -9.35 12.66
C VAL A 93 -3.98 -10.75 12.56
N LEU A 94 -2.95 -10.94 11.71
CA LEU A 94 -2.26 -12.21 11.53
C LEU A 94 -1.01 -12.41 12.41
N THR A 95 -0.58 -11.41 13.18
CA THR A 95 0.70 -11.49 13.93
C THR A 95 0.69 -12.54 15.03
N LYS A 96 -0.47 -12.83 15.61
CA LYS A 96 -0.64 -13.76 16.74
C LYS A 96 -1.00 -15.19 16.31
N PHE A 97 -1.07 -15.46 14.99
CA PHE A 97 -1.35 -16.81 14.50
C PHE A 97 -0.14 -17.73 14.67
N ASN A 98 -0.34 -18.85 15.30
CA ASN A 98 0.65 -19.94 15.42
C ASN A 98 0.38 -21.04 14.38
N ASP A 99 1.30 -22.00 14.28
CA ASP A 99 1.23 -23.09 13.29
C ASP A 99 -0.02 -23.96 13.44
N GLU A 100 -0.51 -24.17 14.67
CA GLU A 100 -1.73 -24.94 14.96
C GLU A 100 -2.98 -24.23 14.41
N MET A 101 -3.11 -22.91 14.68
CA MET A 101 -4.21 -22.09 14.17
C MET A 101 -4.20 -22.05 12.62
N ILE A 102 -3.02 -21.92 12.03
CA ILE A 102 -2.87 -21.92 10.58
C ILE A 102 -3.23 -23.29 9.98
N SER A 103 -2.78 -24.39 10.60
CA SER A 103 -3.13 -25.75 10.15
C SER A 103 -4.65 -25.98 10.20
N ARG A 104 -5.27 -25.63 11.32
CA ARG A 104 -6.74 -25.70 11.48
C ARG A 104 -7.48 -24.85 10.43
N ALA A 105 -7.03 -23.63 10.17
CA ALA A 105 -7.63 -22.78 9.15
C ALA A 105 -7.52 -23.38 7.74
N LYS A 106 -6.42 -24.04 7.42
CA LYS A 106 -6.26 -24.76 6.14
C LYS A 106 -7.21 -25.95 6.02
N GLU A 107 -7.36 -26.75 7.09
CA GLU A 107 -8.32 -27.86 7.14
C GLU A 107 -9.76 -27.37 6.96
N LEU A 108 -10.15 -26.32 7.67
CA LEU A 108 -11.47 -25.70 7.53
C LEU A 108 -11.70 -25.14 6.12
N ARG A 109 -10.65 -24.53 5.50
CA ARG A 109 -10.73 -24.02 4.13
C ARG A 109 -11.07 -25.12 3.12
N GLU A 110 -10.56 -26.34 3.32
CA GLU A 110 -10.83 -27.51 2.46
C GLU A 110 -12.20 -28.16 2.75
N ALA A 111 -12.64 -28.10 4.01
CA ALA A 111 -13.86 -28.77 4.46
C ALA A 111 -15.13 -27.96 4.20
N LEU A 112 -15.04 -26.61 4.25
CA LEU A 112 -16.20 -25.74 4.17
C LEU A 112 -16.53 -25.29 2.74
N ASN A 113 -17.80 -25.08 2.48
CA ASN A 113 -18.28 -24.51 1.22
C ASN A 113 -18.04 -23.00 1.19
N ILE A 114 -16.93 -22.58 0.60
CA ILE A 114 -16.56 -21.16 0.49
C ILE A 114 -16.71 -20.72 -0.96
N LYS A 115 -17.60 -19.77 -1.18
CA LYS A 115 -17.80 -19.10 -2.45
C LYS A 115 -17.03 -17.78 -2.43
N LEU A 116 -16.27 -17.51 -3.48
CA LEU A 116 -15.52 -16.27 -3.66
C LEU A 116 -15.89 -15.66 -5.01
N SER A 117 -16.39 -14.44 -4.98
CA SER A 117 -16.72 -13.69 -6.18
C SER A 117 -16.33 -12.22 -6.04
N TYR A 118 -16.40 -11.46 -7.15
CA TYR A 118 -16.23 -10.02 -7.12
C TYR A 118 -17.42 -9.31 -7.76
N ASP A 119 -17.65 -8.07 -7.31
CA ASP A 119 -18.67 -7.18 -7.87
C ASP A 119 -17.98 -5.95 -8.50
N GLU A 120 -18.31 -5.68 -9.76
CA GLU A 120 -17.71 -4.59 -10.55
C GLU A 120 -18.21 -3.20 -10.16
N LYS A 121 -19.35 -3.12 -9.45
CA LYS A 121 -20.02 -1.86 -9.10
C LYS A 121 -19.70 -1.35 -7.70
N THR A 122 -18.81 -2.03 -7.00
CA THR A 122 -18.42 -1.68 -5.63
C THR A 122 -17.32 -0.61 -5.58
N PRO A 123 -17.12 0.06 -4.44
CA PRO A 123 -15.94 0.90 -4.20
C PRO A 123 -14.63 0.13 -4.37
N ASP A 124 -13.50 0.85 -4.56
CA ASP A 124 -12.15 0.27 -4.74
C ASP A 124 -11.77 -0.73 -3.65
N ILE A 125 -12.14 -0.45 -2.40
CA ILE A 125 -11.99 -1.35 -1.26
C ILE A 125 -13.40 -1.72 -0.82
N TYR A 126 -13.73 -3.01 -0.97
CA TYR A 126 -15.03 -3.57 -0.59
C TYR A 126 -14.89 -5.05 -0.29
N VAL A 127 -15.38 -5.48 0.85
CA VAL A 127 -15.49 -6.88 1.27
C VAL A 127 -16.84 -7.06 1.95
N ARG A 128 -17.69 -7.88 1.38
CA ARG A 128 -18.92 -8.38 2.03
C ARG A 128 -18.74 -9.86 2.30
N MET A 129 -19.01 -10.29 3.52
CA MET A 129 -18.92 -11.68 3.93
C MET A 129 -20.23 -12.11 4.56
N LEU A 130 -20.73 -13.26 4.14
CA LEU A 130 -21.95 -13.89 4.66
C LEU A 130 -21.61 -15.29 5.14
N VAL A 131 -21.90 -15.58 6.40
CA VAL A 131 -21.71 -16.91 7.01
C VAL A 131 -23.08 -17.47 7.40
N LYS A 132 -23.46 -18.60 6.81
CA LYS A 132 -24.75 -19.26 7.05
C LYS A 132 -24.56 -20.51 7.90
N PHE A 133 -25.35 -20.62 8.95
CA PHE A 133 -25.55 -21.83 9.78
C PHE A 133 -26.93 -22.39 9.53
N ASP A 134 -27.34 -23.46 10.28
CA ASP A 134 -28.69 -24.01 10.15
C ASP A 134 -29.78 -23.02 10.61
N ASP A 135 -29.53 -22.31 11.74
CA ASP A 135 -30.52 -21.44 12.39
C ASP A 135 -30.10 -19.98 12.49
N ALA A 136 -28.96 -19.60 11.88
CA ALA A 136 -28.44 -18.24 11.96
C ALA A 136 -27.65 -17.83 10.69
N CYS A 137 -27.67 -16.54 10.40
CA CYS A 137 -26.91 -15.94 9.31
C CYS A 137 -26.21 -14.68 9.80
N VAL A 138 -24.88 -14.61 9.63
CA VAL A 138 -24.09 -13.44 10.01
C VAL A 138 -23.51 -12.79 8.76
N GLU A 139 -23.78 -11.50 8.57
CA GLU A 139 -23.30 -10.71 7.45
C GLU A 139 -22.45 -9.55 7.95
N GLY A 140 -21.30 -9.33 7.32
CA GLY A 140 -20.43 -8.19 7.56
C GLY A 140 -20.10 -7.46 6.27
N LEU A 141 -19.98 -6.14 6.36
CA LEU A 141 -19.51 -5.27 5.28
C LEU A 141 -18.33 -4.41 5.74
N LEU A 142 -17.24 -4.45 4.99
CA LEU A 142 -16.11 -3.56 5.10
C LEU A 142 -15.95 -2.81 3.78
N GLN A 143 -15.82 -1.48 3.82
CA GLN A 143 -15.57 -0.70 2.62
C GLN A 143 -14.87 0.64 2.88
N LYS A 144 -14.35 1.27 1.81
CA LYS A 144 -13.64 2.57 1.78
C LYS A 144 -12.29 2.58 2.51
N GLY A 145 -11.99 1.61 3.37
CA GLY A 145 -10.72 1.43 4.08
C GLY A 145 -10.50 -0.04 4.40
N HIS A 146 -9.24 -0.46 4.57
CA HIS A 146 -8.90 -1.88 4.82
C HIS A 146 -9.31 -2.39 6.23
N THR A 147 -9.65 -1.48 7.14
CA THR A 147 -10.12 -1.78 8.50
C THR A 147 -11.44 -1.10 8.84
N ASN A 148 -12.12 -0.53 7.85
CA ASN A 148 -13.38 0.17 8.05
C ASN A 148 -14.58 -0.76 7.86
N VAL A 149 -14.99 -1.43 8.95
CA VAL A 149 -16.23 -2.23 8.97
C VAL A 149 -17.40 -1.27 9.07
N GLU A 150 -18.33 -1.35 8.12
CA GLU A 150 -19.50 -0.48 8.04
C GLU A 150 -20.64 -1.01 8.88
N TYR A 151 -20.95 -2.31 8.75
CA TYR A 151 -21.95 -2.94 9.59
C TYR A 151 -21.68 -4.43 9.81
N ILE A 152 -22.27 -4.95 10.89
CA ILE A 152 -22.50 -6.40 11.13
C ILE A 152 -23.97 -6.62 11.39
N LYS A 153 -24.54 -7.60 10.69
CA LYS A 153 -25.91 -8.09 10.88
C LYS A 153 -25.91 -9.53 11.34
N VAL A 154 -26.83 -9.86 12.23
CA VAL A 154 -27.18 -11.24 12.56
C VAL A 154 -28.63 -11.42 12.19
N ASP A 155 -28.92 -12.32 11.27
CA ASP A 155 -30.20 -12.44 10.58
C ASP A 155 -30.58 -11.08 9.94
N ASP A 156 -31.74 -10.52 10.27
CA ASP A 156 -32.19 -9.22 9.77
C ASP A 156 -31.81 -8.03 10.71
N LYS A 157 -31.14 -8.31 11.83
CA LYS A 157 -30.84 -7.29 12.84
C LYS A 157 -29.42 -6.74 12.72
N VAL A 158 -29.27 -5.43 12.51
CA VAL A 158 -27.99 -4.74 12.60
C VAL A 158 -27.55 -4.68 14.06
N LEU A 159 -26.39 -5.29 14.38
CA LEU A 159 -25.81 -5.29 15.72
C LEU A 159 -24.61 -4.34 15.85
N TYR A 160 -24.00 -3.98 14.74
CA TYR A 160 -22.95 -2.97 14.66
C TYR A 160 -23.16 -2.12 13.41
N GLU A 161 -23.00 -0.82 13.54
CA GLU A 161 -23.05 0.14 12.43
C GLU A 161 -22.06 1.28 12.70
N ASN A 162 -21.22 1.57 11.71
CA ASN A 162 -20.25 2.66 11.74
C ASN A 162 -20.72 3.79 10.80
N LYS A 163 -21.01 4.96 11.36
CA LYS A 163 -21.59 6.10 10.63
C LYS A 163 -20.56 7.07 10.05
N LEU A 164 -19.28 6.68 9.91
CA LEU A 164 -18.18 7.57 9.47
C LEU A 164 -18.20 7.90 7.95
N GLU A 165 -19.33 8.31 7.38
CA GLU A 165 -19.38 8.72 5.96
C GLU A 165 -18.83 10.13 5.67
N GLU A 166 -18.91 11.06 6.64
CA GLU A 166 -18.56 12.47 6.42
C GLU A 166 -17.05 12.71 6.36
N SER A 167 -16.27 12.09 7.24
CA SER A 167 -14.82 12.35 7.35
C SER A 167 -14.01 12.01 6.09
N SER A 168 -14.36 10.93 5.37
CA SER A 168 -13.61 10.53 4.17
C SER A 168 -13.79 11.48 2.98
N ASN A 169 -14.94 12.14 2.88
CA ASN A 169 -15.20 13.14 1.84
C ASN A 169 -14.52 14.47 2.18
N GLU A 170 -14.53 14.88 3.44
CA GLU A 170 -13.84 16.09 3.92
C GLU A 170 -12.33 15.99 3.71
N MET A 171 -11.71 14.86 4.09
CA MET A 171 -10.28 14.61 3.85
C MET A 171 -9.92 14.67 2.36
N LYS A 172 -10.75 14.07 1.51
CA LYS A 172 -10.54 14.13 0.06
C LYS A 172 -10.69 15.54 -0.48
N GLU A 173 -11.66 16.28 0.00
CA GLU A 173 -11.88 17.67 -0.39
C GLU A 173 -10.72 18.56 0.06
N PHE A 174 -10.25 18.42 1.30
CA PHE A 174 -9.08 19.12 1.81
C PHE A 174 -7.86 18.86 0.93
N MET A 175 -7.48 17.57 0.73
CA MET A 175 -6.34 17.20 -0.08
C MET A 175 -6.44 17.72 -1.53
N SER A 176 -7.64 17.71 -2.12
CA SER A 176 -7.84 18.14 -3.52
C SER A 176 -7.62 19.65 -3.76
N LYS A 177 -7.66 20.45 -2.71
CA LYS A 177 -7.43 21.90 -2.76
C LYS A 177 -5.96 22.31 -2.58
N LEU A 178 -5.11 21.35 -2.16
CA LEU A 178 -3.69 21.61 -1.94
C LEU A 178 -2.90 21.67 -3.26
N THR A 179 -1.74 22.29 -3.19
CA THR A 179 -0.68 22.26 -4.22
C THR A 179 0.57 21.63 -3.64
N LEU A 180 1.50 21.18 -4.48
CA LEU A 180 2.80 20.66 -4.02
C LEU A 180 3.51 21.65 -3.11
N LYS A 181 3.52 22.93 -3.50
CA LYS A 181 4.12 24.02 -2.72
C LYS A 181 3.46 24.15 -1.36
N LYS A 182 2.12 24.17 -1.31
CA LYS A 182 1.39 24.28 -0.03
C LYS A 182 1.63 23.05 0.87
N ILE A 183 1.67 21.85 0.31
CA ILE A 183 2.02 20.63 1.06
C ILE A 183 3.43 20.76 1.66
N LYS A 184 4.42 21.21 0.87
CA LYS A 184 5.79 21.46 1.35
C LYS A 184 5.79 22.45 2.52
N GLU A 185 5.09 23.58 2.40
CA GLU A 185 4.98 24.58 3.47
C GLU A 185 4.42 23.97 4.77
N LEU A 186 3.33 23.20 4.69
CA LEU A 186 2.72 22.53 5.82
C LEU A 186 3.66 21.49 6.46
N VAL A 187 4.38 20.72 5.63
CA VAL A 187 5.37 19.73 6.11
C VAL A 187 6.52 20.41 6.85
N LEU A 188 7.03 21.54 6.33
CA LEU A 188 8.15 22.25 6.97
C LEU A 188 7.74 22.96 8.27
N SER A 189 6.48 23.37 8.40
CA SER A 189 5.96 24.01 9.61
C SER A 189 5.44 23.04 10.67
N THR A 190 5.17 21.78 10.32
CA THR A 190 4.75 20.74 11.29
C THR A 190 5.83 20.53 12.36
N PRO A 191 5.51 20.56 13.67
CA PRO A 191 6.46 20.30 14.74
C PRO A 191 7.12 18.91 14.61
N LEU A 192 8.43 18.84 14.81
CA LEU A 192 9.19 17.60 14.59
C LEU A 192 8.77 16.49 15.55
N GLU A 193 8.37 16.84 16.78
CA GLU A 193 7.88 15.92 17.80
C GLU A 193 6.58 15.20 17.43
N GLU A 194 5.86 15.67 16.43
CA GLU A 194 4.66 15.00 15.90
C GLU A 194 4.98 13.94 14.84
N LEU A 195 6.23 13.85 14.41
CA LEU A 195 6.69 13.04 13.29
C LEU A 195 7.47 11.77 13.72
N ASP A 196 7.39 11.36 14.99
CA ASP A 196 8.11 10.18 15.53
C ASP A 196 7.78 8.89 14.75
N PHE A 197 6.54 8.74 14.26
CA PHE A 197 6.12 7.60 13.46
C PHE A 197 6.93 7.41 12.16
N ILE A 198 7.59 8.46 11.67
CA ILE A 198 8.47 8.38 10.50
C ILE A 198 9.72 7.55 10.82
N GLU A 199 10.32 7.75 11.99
CA GLU A 199 11.49 6.96 12.41
C GLU A 199 11.13 5.49 12.61
N GLU A 200 9.99 5.22 13.26
CA GLU A 200 9.46 3.86 13.36
C GLU A 200 9.29 3.21 11.98
N GLY A 201 8.80 3.98 11.01
CA GLY A 201 8.66 3.54 9.63
C GLY A 201 9.99 3.20 8.96
N VAL A 202 11.03 4.00 9.19
CA VAL A 202 12.39 3.73 8.69
C VAL A 202 12.93 2.44 9.29
N GLU A 203 12.89 2.30 10.62
CA GLU A 203 13.38 1.10 11.31
C GLU A 203 12.67 -0.17 10.80
N MET A 204 11.35 -0.11 10.70
CA MET A 204 10.51 -1.23 10.26
C MET A 204 10.81 -1.64 8.81
N ASN A 205 10.86 -0.69 7.88
CA ASN A 205 11.07 -0.99 6.47
C ASN A 205 12.52 -1.43 6.18
N MET A 206 13.50 -0.86 6.87
CA MET A 206 14.90 -1.30 6.78
C MET A 206 15.10 -2.67 7.41
N HIS A 207 14.41 -2.97 8.52
CA HIS A 207 14.40 -4.33 9.08
C HIS A 207 13.86 -5.34 8.07
N ALA A 208 12.71 -5.06 7.44
CA ALA A 208 12.14 -5.93 6.42
C ALA A 208 13.08 -6.12 5.21
N ALA A 209 13.80 -5.08 4.79
CA ALA A 209 14.79 -5.15 3.71
C ALA A 209 15.97 -6.06 4.09
N ASN A 210 16.51 -5.90 5.28
CA ASN A 210 17.65 -6.70 5.77
C ASN A 210 17.27 -8.17 5.95
N GLU A 211 16.09 -8.45 6.48
CA GLU A 211 15.59 -9.83 6.60
C GLU A 211 15.25 -10.44 5.23
N GLY A 212 14.77 -9.61 4.27
CA GLY A 212 14.53 -10.02 2.89
C GLY A 212 15.80 -10.53 2.18
N LEU A 213 16.96 -9.92 2.45
CA LEU A 213 18.25 -10.40 1.95
C LEU A 213 18.68 -11.74 2.54
N LYS A 214 18.13 -12.16 3.70
CA LYS A 214 18.46 -13.40 4.40
C LYS A 214 17.49 -14.55 4.10
N LEU A 215 16.39 -14.30 3.38
CA LEU A 215 15.42 -15.34 3.03
C LEU A 215 16.11 -16.50 2.33
N LYS A 216 15.75 -17.74 2.72
CA LYS A 216 16.41 -18.97 2.18
C LYS A 216 15.99 -19.34 0.74
N ASN A 217 15.18 -18.52 0.10
CA ASN A 217 14.68 -18.77 -1.25
C ASN A 217 15.61 -18.17 -2.31
N SER A 218 16.17 -18.98 -3.20
CA SER A 218 17.26 -18.62 -4.12
C SER A 218 16.86 -17.70 -5.29
N ASN A 219 15.57 -17.50 -5.53
CA ASN A 219 15.06 -16.82 -6.73
C ASN A 219 14.44 -15.43 -6.45
N LEU A 220 14.76 -14.83 -5.30
CA LEU A 220 14.26 -13.52 -4.93
C LEU A 220 15.10 -12.40 -5.55
N LEU A 221 14.43 -11.31 -5.92
CA LEU A 221 15.06 -10.23 -6.68
C LEU A 221 16.14 -9.51 -5.88
N GLY A 222 15.84 -9.11 -4.62
CA GLY A 222 16.78 -8.40 -3.76
C GLY A 222 18.10 -9.16 -3.61
N GLN A 223 18.03 -10.47 -3.31
CA GLN A 223 19.20 -11.33 -3.21
C GLN A 223 19.94 -11.50 -4.55
N SER A 224 19.19 -11.59 -5.66
CA SER A 224 19.78 -11.72 -6.98
C SER A 224 20.56 -10.47 -7.37
N LEU A 225 20.00 -9.28 -7.13
CA LEU A 225 20.68 -8.00 -7.32
C LEU A 225 21.91 -7.88 -6.41
N LYS A 226 21.82 -8.28 -5.13
CA LYS A 226 22.98 -8.28 -4.21
C LYS A 226 24.10 -9.22 -4.66
N LYS A 227 23.76 -10.39 -5.21
CA LYS A 227 24.74 -11.31 -5.82
C LYS A 227 25.41 -10.70 -7.06
N MET A 228 24.66 -9.94 -7.88
CA MET A 228 25.21 -9.24 -9.04
C MET A 228 26.13 -8.09 -8.62
N GLU A 229 25.79 -7.33 -7.60
CA GLU A 229 26.64 -6.29 -7.00
C GLU A 229 27.94 -6.89 -6.47
N ASN A 230 27.87 -7.97 -5.69
CA ASN A 230 29.05 -8.68 -5.16
C ASN A 230 29.98 -9.23 -6.26
N LYS A 231 29.45 -9.48 -7.46
CA LYS A 231 30.22 -9.90 -8.65
C LYS A 231 30.66 -8.74 -9.53
N ASN A 232 30.43 -7.48 -9.13
CA ASN A 232 30.68 -6.27 -9.91
C ASN A 232 29.99 -6.27 -11.30
N ILE A 233 28.83 -6.93 -11.43
CA ILE A 233 28.00 -6.88 -12.64
C ILE A 233 27.17 -5.58 -12.65
N ILE A 234 26.77 -5.11 -11.47
CA ILE A 234 26.14 -3.80 -11.23
C ILE A 234 26.98 -3.04 -10.20
N SER A 235 26.90 -1.69 -10.21
CA SER A 235 27.66 -0.83 -9.32
C SER A 235 27.24 -0.96 -7.85
N ASN A 236 28.12 -0.54 -6.93
CA ASN A 236 27.80 -0.39 -5.51
C ASN A 236 27.68 1.10 -5.18
N ASP A 237 26.58 1.70 -5.58
CA ASP A 237 26.24 3.11 -5.35
C ASP A 237 24.85 3.23 -4.70
N ALA A 238 24.47 4.46 -4.32
CA ALA A 238 23.18 4.72 -3.67
C ALA A 238 22.00 4.30 -4.53
N TYR A 239 22.07 4.49 -5.85
CA TYR A 239 21.04 4.08 -6.80
C TYR A 239 20.84 2.55 -6.78
N THR A 240 21.91 1.79 -6.86
CA THR A 240 21.88 0.32 -6.84
C THR A 240 21.45 -0.23 -5.48
N LYS A 241 21.99 0.34 -4.38
CA LYS A 241 21.58 -0.03 -3.01
C LYS A 241 20.08 0.18 -2.80
N THR A 242 19.54 1.30 -3.29
CA THR A 242 18.11 1.60 -3.23
C THR A 242 17.29 0.52 -3.93
N ARG A 243 17.66 0.11 -5.13
CA ARG A 243 16.99 -0.96 -5.87
C ARG A 243 17.06 -2.30 -5.16
N ILE A 244 18.21 -2.64 -4.58
CA ILE A 244 18.44 -3.91 -3.87
C ILE A 244 17.56 -3.98 -2.62
N LEU A 245 17.62 -2.96 -1.75
CA LEU A 245 16.94 -2.99 -0.45
C LEU A 245 15.42 -2.84 -0.59
N THR A 246 14.96 -2.01 -1.53
CA THR A 246 13.54 -1.90 -1.84
C THR A 246 12.99 -3.22 -2.39
N ALA A 247 13.74 -3.91 -3.28
CA ALA A 247 13.37 -5.24 -3.76
C ALA A 247 13.34 -6.27 -2.64
N ALA A 248 14.33 -6.27 -1.74
CA ALA A 248 14.42 -7.22 -0.64
C ALA A 248 13.26 -7.06 0.36
N ALA A 249 12.88 -5.82 0.71
CA ALA A 249 11.72 -5.55 1.54
C ALA A 249 10.41 -6.03 0.87
N ALA A 250 10.27 -5.79 -0.44
CA ALA A 250 9.14 -6.28 -1.21
C ALA A 250 9.10 -7.82 -1.28
N ASP A 251 10.24 -8.47 -1.49
CA ASP A 251 10.37 -9.92 -1.47
C ASP A 251 9.94 -10.51 -0.12
N MET A 252 10.41 -9.93 0.99
CA MET A 252 9.99 -10.31 2.35
C MET A 252 8.47 -10.25 2.49
N ARG A 253 7.89 -9.11 2.12
CA ARG A 253 6.46 -8.88 2.26
C ARG A 253 5.61 -9.77 1.35
N MET A 254 5.98 -9.90 0.07
CA MET A 254 5.17 -10.61 -0.93
C MET A 254 5.29 -12.13 -0.83
N SER A 255 6.36 -12.66 -0.25
CA SER A 255 6.50 -14.08 0.06
C SER A 255 5.79 -14.52 1.34
N GLY A 256 5.12 -13.61 2.04
CA GLY A 256 4.43 -13.90 3.30
C GLY A 256 5.37 -14.04 4.49
N GLY A 257 6.52 -13.36 4.45
CA GLY A 257 7.46 -13.33 5.57
C GLY A 257 6.90 -12.57 6.77
N ASN A 258 7.38 -12.91 7.96
CA ASN A 258 6.92 -12.34 9.24
C ASN A 258 7.66 -11.05 9.60
N CYS A 259 7.62 -10.06 8.71
CA CYS A 259 8.14 -8.73 8.96
C CYS A 259 7.07 -7.69 8.67
N MET A 260 6.81 -6.83 9.65
CA MET A 260 5.95 -5.67 9.47
C MET A 260 6.62 -4.64 8.57
N VAL A 261 5.82 -3.86 7.88
CA VAL A 261 6.26 -2.68 7.12
C VAL A 261 5.34 -1.51 7.42
N MET A 262 5.90 -0.30 7.46
CA MET A 262 5.12 0.93 7.51
C MET A 262 4.48 1.19 6.14
N THR A 263 3.18 1.46 6.13
CA THR A 263 2.43 1.76 4.91
C THR A 263 2.63 3.22 4.46
N SER A 264 2.17 3.52 3.26
CA SER A 264 1.93 4.88 2.75
C SER A 264 0.68 4.84 1.88
N GLY A 265 -0.26 5.76 2.12
CA GLY A 265 -1.53 5.76 1.42
C GLY A 265 -2.28 4.42 1.56
N GLY A 266 -2.15 3.74 2.72
CA GLY A 266 -2.76 2.45 3.01
C GLY A 266 -2.13 1.25 2.30
N SER A 267 -0.91 1.35 1.75
CA SER A 267 -0.21 0.26 1.07
C SER A 267 1.22 0.08 1.58
N GLY A 268 1.56 -1.16 2.04
CA GLY A 268 2.91 -1.47 2.52
C GLY A 268 3.97 -1.35 1.43
N ASN A 269 3.69 -1.79 0.19
CA ASN A 269 4.62 -1.62 -0.94
C ASN A 269 4.90 -0.15 -1.24
N GLN A 270 3.89 0.72 -1.10
CA GLN A 270 4.09 2.16 -1.29
C GLN A 270 4.89 2.76 -0.14
N GLY A 271 4.70 2.31 1.11
CA GLY A 271 5.52 2.73 2.24
C GLY A 271 6.98 2.35 2.07
N ILE A 272 7.27 1.11 1.64
CA ILE A 272 8.62 0.66 1.28
C ILE A 272 9.22 1.60 0.21
N ASN A 273 8.44 1.95 -0.81
CA ASN A 273 8.91 2.73 -1.97
C ASN A 273 9.06 4.24 -1.69
N VAL A 274 8.40 4.78 -0.64
CA VAL A 274 8.64 6.15 -0.17
C VAL A 274 9.85 6.19 0.76
N ILE A 275 9.89 5.32 1.77
CA ILE A 275 10.81 5.42 2.90
C ILE A 275 12.23 5.03 2.52
N ILE A 276 12.41 3.84 1.92
CA ILE A 276 13.76 3.29 1.68
C ILE A 276 14.61 4.18 0.76
N PRO A 277 14.11 4.69 -0.39
CA PRO A 277 14.91 5.55 -1.26
C PRO A 277 15.37 6.84 -0.56
N ILE A 278 14.48 7.52 0.18
CA ILE A 278 14.81 8.76 0.88
C ILE A 278 15.84 8.50 1.97
N TYR A 279 15.63 7.45 2.78
CA TYR A 279 16.55 7.06 3.85
C TYR A 279 17.95 6.75 3.33
N LEU A 280 18.08 6.00 2.22
CA LEU A 280 19.38 5.63 1.68
C LEU A 280 20.13 6.82 1.08
N ILE A 281 19.45 7.80 0.51
CA ILE A 281 20.08 9.05 0.07
C ILE A 281 20.50 9.90 1.28
N TYR A 282 19.72 9.97 2.34
CA TYR A 282 20.11 10.59 3.60
C TYR A 282 21.42 10.00 4.14
N GLU A 283 21.52 8.67 4.21
CA GLU A 283 22.73 7.96 4.67
C GLU A 283 23.94 8.23 3.74
N GLU A 284 23.76 8.11 2.43
CA GLU A 284 24.84 8.25 1.46
C GLU A 284 25.45 9.65 1.47
N PHE A 285 24.63 10.69 1.63
CA PHE A 285 25.10 12.09 1.64
C PHE A 285 25.34 12.64 3.04
N ASN A 286 25.16 11.82 4.09
CA ASN A 286 25.34 12.20 5.50
C ASN A 286 24.58 13.50 5.85
N LEU A 287 23.30 13.55 5.50
CA LEU A 287 22.44 14.71 5.70
C LEU A 287 21.96 14.82 7.15
N LYS A 288 21.16 15.84 7.48
CA LYS A 288 20.59 15.98 8.82
C LYS A 288 19.37 15.06 8.97
N LYS A 289 19.22 14.47 10.16
CA LYS A 289 18.09 13.59 10.50
C LYS A 289 16.74 14.30 10.34
N GLU A 290 16.65 15.56 10.73
CA GLU A 290 15.43 16.36 10.54
C GLU A 290 15.04 16.48 9.06
N ASP A 291 16.01 16.71 8.17
CA ASP A 291 15.75 16.83 6.74
C ASP A 291 15.20 15.51 6.17
N MET A 292 15.71 14.36 6.63
CA MET A 292 15.21 13.03 6.28
C MET A 292 13.76 12.82 6.76
N ILE A 293 13.47 13.13 8.04
CA ILE A 293 12.13 12.97 8.61
C ILE A 293 11.11 13.80 7.81
N ARG A 294 11.42 15.07 7.55
CA ARG A 294 10.56 15.96 6.78
C ARG A 294 10.42 15.50 5.31
N ALA A 295 11.48 14.98 4.71
CA ALA A 295 11.44 14.45 3.34
C ALA A 295 10.55 13.20 3.23
N ILE A 296 10.62 12.29 4.19
CA ILE A 296 9.75 11.11 4.22
C ILE A 296 8.30 11.54 4.47
N TYR A 297 8.04 12.44 5.40
CA TYR A 297 6.70 12.98 5.65
C TYR A 297 6.13 13.68 4.40
N PHE A 298 6.94 14.48 3.71
CA PHE A 298 6.59 15.07 2.41
C PHE A 298 6.27 14.00 1.37
N GLY A 299 7.09 12.96 1.28
CA GLY A 299 6.87 11.83 0.37
C GLY A 299 5.52 11.12 0.62
N HIS A 300 5.16 10.90 1.89
CA HIS A 300 3.85 10.36 2.26
C HIS A 300 2.71 11.31 1.86
N ALA A 301 2.87 12.61 2.10
CA ALA A 301 1.87 13.60 1.73
C ALA A 301 1.66 13.68 0.21
N ILE A 302 2.72 13.66 -0.59
CA ILE A 302 2.65 13.61 -2.06
C ILE A 302 1.99 12.30 -2.53
N ASN A 303 2.37 11.16 -1.97
CA ASN A 303 1.70 9.90 -2.29
C ASN A 303 0.19 9.98 -2.05
N ARG A 304 -0.23 10.51 -0.90
CA ARG A 304 -1.65 10.69 -0.57
C ARG A 304 -2.33 11.69 -1.49
N PHE A 305 -1.68 12.80 -1.82
CA PHE A 305 -2.18 13.81 -2.74
C PHE A 305 -2.50 13.23 -4.11
N VAL A 306 -1.56 12.49 -4.71
CA VAL A 306 -1.78 11.82 -6.00
C VAL A 306 -2.94 10.82 -5.94
N LYS A 307 -3.05 10.05 -4.85
CA LYS A 307 -4.14 9.08 -4.66
C LYS A 307 -5.51 9.72 -4.51
N THR A 308 -5.59 10.99 -4.17
CA THR A 308 -6.85 11.76 -4.18
C THR A 308 -7.46 11.82 -5.59
N PHE A 309 -6.62 11.85 -6.61
CA PHE A 309 -7.03 11.91 -8.01
C PHE A 309 -7.04 10.55 -8.73
N SER A 310 -6.10 9.66 -8.41
CA SER A 310 -5.98 8.35 -9.07
C SER A 310 -6.84 7.24 -8.46
N GLY A 311 -7.35 7.45 -7.24
CA GLY A 311 -8.01 6.42 -6.43
C GLY A 311 -7.05 5.72 -5.46
N LYS A 312 -7.60 5.07 -4.42
CA LYS A 312 -6.80 4.29 -3.44
C LYS A 312 -6.15 3.07 -4.11
N LEU A 313 -6.87 2.43 -5.03
CA LEU A 313 -6.41 1.33 -5.89
C LEU A 313 -6.74 1.68 -7.34
N SER A 314 -5.89 1.28 -8.27
CA SER A 314 -6.09 1.53 -9.70
C SER A 314 -5.41 0.49 -10.57
N GLY A 315 -5.73 0.46 -11.87
CA GLY A 315 -5.04 -0.36 -12.86
C GLY A 315 -3.59 0.07 -13.13
N MET A 316 -3.17 1.25 -12.70
CA MET A 316 -1.76 1.64 -12.67
C MET A 316 -1.10 1.28 -11.34
N CYS A 317 0.21 0.96 -11.39
CA CYS A 317 1.00 0.65 -10.20
C CYS A 317 1.18 1.89 -9.32
N GLY A 318 0.62 1.90 -8.09
CA GLY A 318 0.73 3.00 -7.14
C GLY A 318 2.18 3.31 -6.74
N CYS A 319 3.09 2.33 -6.80
CA CYS A 319 4.51 2.57 -6.57
C CYS A 319 5.13 3.45 -7.67
N ALA A 320 4.62 3.39 -8.90
CA ALA A 320 5.09 4.21 -10.01
C ALA A 320 4.52 5.63 -9.98
N ILE A 321 3.17 5.73 -9.89
CA ILE A 321 2.47 7.01 -10.11
C ILE A 321 2.23 7.82 -8.83
N ALA A 322 2.49 7.27 -7.64
CA ALA A 322 2.24 7.97 -6.39
C ALA A 322 3.45 7.87 -5.43
N ALA A 323 3.80 6.68 -4.95
CA ALA A 323 4.89 6.52 -3.98
C ALA A 323 6.27 6.90 -4.55
N GLY A 324 6.56 6.52 -5.79
CA GLY A 324 7.80 6.92 -6.48
C GLY A 324 7.90 8.43 -6.68
N LEU A 325 6.76 9.10 -6.98
CA LEU A 325 6.71 10.56 -6.99
C LEU A 325 7.05 11.14 -5.62
N GLY A 326 6.43 10.59 -4.56
CA GLY A 326 6.68 11.02 -3.20
C GLY A 326 8.15 10.86 -2.83
N ALA A 327 8.79 9.76 -3.21
CA ALA A 327 10.22 9.54 -2.99
C ALA A 327 11.08 10.54 -3.78
N ALA A 328 10.78 10.77 -5.07
CA ALA A 328 11.53 11.72 -5.91
C ALA A 328 11.40 13.16 -5.37
N ALA A 329 10.19 13.59 -5.00
CA ALA A 329 9.94 14.89 -4.40
C ALA A 329 10.66 15.06 -3.06
N GLY A 330 10.59 14.04 -2.17
CA GLY A 330 11.26 14.03 -0.88
C GLY A 330 12.78 14.12 -1.00
N ILE A 331 13.38 13.32 -1.89
CA ILE A 331 14.83 13.36 -2.16
C ILE A 331 15.22 14.75 -2.69
N THR A 332 14.48 15.30 -3.66
CA THR A 332 14.80 16.61 -4.24
C THR A 332 14.73 17.71 -3.18
N MET A 333 13.69 17.71 -2.33
CA MET A 333 13.55 18.65 -1.21
C MET A 333 14.71 18.50 -0.21
N MET A 334 15.04 17.28 0.20
CA MET A 334 16.11 16.98 1.17
C MET A 334 17.49 17.41 0.68
N MET A 335 17.72 17.34 -0.64
CA MET A 335 18.95 17.81 -1.30
C MET A 335 18.98 19.32 -1.55
N GLY A 336 18.01 20.08 -1.04
CA GLY A 336 17.94 21.53 -1.17
C GLY A 336 17.40 22.03 -2.51
N GLY A 337 16.67 21.21 -3.24
CA GLY A 337 16.07 21.59 -4.52
C GLY A 337 14.97 22.66 -4.39
N THR A 338 14.84 23.50 -5.44
CA THR A 338 13.78 24.51 -5.55
C THR A 338 12.40 23.87 -5.77
N ASP A 339 11.32 24.65 -5.67
CA ASP A 339 9.98 24.17 -5.95
C ASP A 339 9.86 23.65 -7.39
N GLU A 340 10.47 24.36 -8.37
CA GLU A 340 10.51 23.96 -9.79
C GLU A 340 11.26 22.64 -9.98
N GLN A 341 12.35 22.41 -9.22
CA GLN A 341 13.09 21.15 -9.28
C GLN A 341 12.30 19.99 -8.67
N ILE A 342 11.53 20.24 -7.61
CA ILE A 342 10.62 19.23 -7.01
C ILE A 342 9.53 18.84 -8.00
N GLU A 343 8.88 19.82 -8.64
CA GLU A 343 7.89 19.57 -9.70
C GLU A 343 8.51 18.86 -10.90
N GLY A 344 9.74 19.24 -11.28
CA GLY A 344 10.50 18.59 -12.34
C GLY A 344 10.80 17.13 -12.05
N ALA A 345 11.16 16.78 -10.81
CA ALA A 345 11.37 15.39 -10.39
C ALA A 345 10.09 14.55 -10.49
N CYS A 346 8.96 15.12 -10.06
CA CYS A 346 7.65 14.49 -10.22
C CYS A 346 7.29 14.30 -11.70
N SER A 347 7.56 15.31 -12.53
CA SER A 347 7.29 15.26 -13.98
C SER A 347 8.16 14.22 -14.68
N ASN A 348 9.44 14.06 -14.30
CA ASN A 348 10.31 12.98 -14.78
C ASN A 348 9.69 11.59 -14.48
N MET A 349 9.21 11.38 -13.26
CA MET A 349 8.55 10.13 -12.88
C MET A 349 7.32 9.84 -13.73
N PHE A 350 6.45 10.83 -13.94
CA PHE A 350 5.25 10.65 -14.75
C PHE A 350 5.57 10.42 -16.23
N ALA A 351 6.51 11.18 -16.81
CA ALA A 351 6.90 11.02 -18.19
C ALA A 351 7.45 9.61 -18.49
N ASN A 352 8.13 9.00 -17.50
CA ASN A 352 8.75 7.69 -17.66
C ASN A 352 7.83 6.53 -17.28
N LEU A 353 7.13 6.61 -16.13
CA LEU A 353 6.46 5.44 -15.54
C LEU A 353 4.94 5.45 -15.65
N THR A 354 4.31 6.48 -16.22
CA THR A 354 2.86 6.46 -16.48
C THR A 354 2.51 5.31 -17.41
N GLY A 355 1.57 4.46 -16.98
CA GLY A 355 1.20 3.26 -17.74
C GLY A 355 1.80 1.97 -17.22
N LEU A 356 2.65 1.99 -16.17
CA LEU A 356 3.09 0.75 -15.50
C LEU A 356 1.87 0.07 -14.87
N ILE A 357 1.46 -1.06 -15.44
CA ILE A 357 0.23 -1.77 -15.06
C ILE A 357 0.35 -2.40 -13.67
N CYS A 358 -0.72 -2.31 -12.88
CA CYS A 358 -0.92 -3.12 -11.68
C CYS A 358 -1.67 -4.40 -12.02
N ASP A 359 -0.98 -5.52 -12.07
CA ASP A 359 -1.52 -6.85 -12.37
C ASP A 359 -1.74 -7.72 -11.11
N GLY A 360 -1.99 -7.10 -9.96
CA GLY A 360 -2.20 -7.74 -8.67
C GLY A 360 -0.93 -7.90 -7.84
N ALA A 361 -1.11 -8.09 -6.52
CA ALA A 361 0.01 -8.28 -5.61
C ALA A 361 0.57 -9.70 -5.71
N LYS A 362 1.89 -9.80 -5.85
CA LYS A 362 2.64 -11.05 -6.02
C LYS A 362 4.15 -10.81 -5.95
N ASN A 363 4.94 -11.87 -5.93
CA ASN A 363 6.41 -11.79 -5.81
C ASN A 363 7.05 -10.86 -6.86
N THR A 364 6.52 -10.82 -8.09
CA THR A 364 7.04 -9.93 -9.14
C THR A 364 6.82 -8.44 -8.87
N CYS A 365 6.08 -8.07 -7.83
CA CYS A 365 6.02 -6.68 -7.36
C CYS A 365 7.40 -6.14 -6.97
N ALA A 366 8.32 -7.00 -6.49
CA ALA A 366 9.70 -6.60 -6.19
C ALA A 366 10.41 -5.97 -7.40
N LEU A 367 10.16 -6.48 -8.63
CA LEU A 367 10.68 -5.88 -9.87
C LEU A 367 10.20 -4.45 -10.05
N LYS A 368 8.88 -4.22 -9.87
CA LYS A 368 8.27 -2.90 -10.04
C LYS A 368 8.75 -1.93 -8.97
N LEU A 369 8.81 -2.37 -7.70
CA LEU A 369 9.31 -1.53 -6.61
C LEU A 369 10.79 -1.15 -6.82
N SER A 370 11.63 -2.11 -7.17
CA SER A 370 13.05 -1.86 -7.51
C SER A 370 13.21 -0.83 -8.62
N THR A 371 12.39 -0.92 -9.67
CA THR A 371 12.39 0.04 -10.78
C THR A 371 11.92 1.41 -10.30
N CYS A 372 10.78 1.49 -9.62
CA CYS A 372 10.22 2.76 -9.16
C CYS A 372 11.13 3.48 -8.16
N ALA A 373 11.77 2.73 -7.25
CA ALA A 373 12.71 3.29 -6.27
C ALA A 373 13.98 3.83 -6.94
N GLY A 374 14.56 3.09 -7.87
CA GLY A 374 15.70 3.57 -8.65
C GLY A 374 15.35 4.79 -9.48
N GLU A 375 14.20 4.74 -10.16
CA GLU A 375 13.75 5.87 -10.97
C GLU A 375 13.45 7.11 -10.14
N ALA A 376 12.94 6.97 -8.91
CA ALA A 376 12.74 8.09 -8.00
C ALA A 376 14.07 8.80 -7.67
N VAL A 377 15.13 8.03 -7.38
CA VAL A 377 16.47 8.58 -7.16
C VAL A 377 16.98 9.28 -8.43
N LEU A 378 16.89 8.62 -9.58
CA LEU A 378 17.36 9.19 -10.85
C LEU A 378 16.58 10.46 -11.21
N SER A 379 15.26 10.46 -11.10
CA SER A 379 14.39 11.60 -11.41
C SER A 379 14.69 12.81 -10.53
N ALA A 380 15.00 12.59 -9.23
CA ALA A 380 15.39 13.65 -8.32
C ALA A 380 16.72 14.30 -8.75
N PHE A 381 17.76 13.49 -9.02
CA PHE A 381 19.05 14.03 -9.42
C PHE A 381 19.04 14.64 -10.82
N LEU A 382 18.24 14.12 -11.76
CA LEU A 382 18.02 14.76 -13.06
C LEU A 382 17.44 16.17 -12.88
N ALA A 383 16.40 16.30 -12.06
CA ALA A 383 15.75 17.59 -11.81
C ALA A 383 16.70 18.58 -11.09
N LEU A 384 17.47 18.12 -10.11
CA LEU A 384 18.52 18.94 -9.45
C LEU A 384 19.58 19.46 -10.44
N ASN A 385 19.83 18.72 -11.52
CA ASN A 385 20.73 19.11 -12.60
C ASN A 385 20.03 19.84 -13.77
N GLY A 386 18.76 20.25 -13.60
CA GLY A 386 18.01 21.00 -14.60
C GLY A 386 17.46 20.16 -15.77
N CYS A 387 17.50 18.81 -15.65
CA CYS A 387 16.95 17.92 -16.67
C CYS A 387 15.51 17.54 -16.30
N THR A 388 14.53 18.20 -16.92
CA THR A 388 13.09 17.98 -16.70
C THR A 388 12.35 17.97 -18.05
N PRO A 389 11.18 17.32 -18.15
CA PRO A 389 10.38 17.35 -19.36
C PRO A 389 9.91 18.78 -19.68
N LYS A 390 9.75 19.06 -20.96
CA LYS A 390 9.09 20.30 -21.38
C LYS A 390 7.61 20.27 -21.01
N GLU A 391 7.05 21.44 -20.76
CA GLU A 391 5.62 21.61 -20.51
C GLU A 391 4.77 21.17 -21.71
N ASN A 392 3.58 20.66 -21.40
CA ASN A 392 2.58 20.25 -22.39
C ASN A 392 3.06 19.18 -23.37
N VAL A 393 3.80 18.18 -22.88
CA VAL A 393 4.29 17.04 -23.65
C VAL A 393 3.68 15.75 -23.14
N GLY A 394 2.83 15.12 -23.92
CA GLY A 394 2.15 13.87 -23.54
C GLY A 394 1.22 14.06 -22.34
N VAL A 395 1.48 13.34 -21.23
CA VAL A 395 0.69 13.47 -20.00
C VAL A 395 1.13 14.65 -19.13
N VAL A 396 2.34 15.16 -19.35
CA VAL A 396 2.93 16.27 -18.58
C VAL A 396 2.30 17.59 -19.04
N SER A 397 1.70 18.32 -18.11
CA SER A 397 1.04 19.61 -18.31
C SER A 397 1.95 20.79 -17.96
N GLY A 398 1.43 22.02 -18.03
CA GLY A 398 2.16 23.24 -17.67
C GLY A 398 2.44 23.41 -16.18
N ASN A 399 1.81 22.58 -15.33
CA ASN A 399 2.07 22.49 -13.89
C ASN A 399 1.89 21.06 -13.42
N ILE A 400 2.39 20.76 -12.24
CA ILE A 400 2.38 19.38 -11.71
C ILE A 400 0.98 18.95 -11.25
N GLU A 401 0.16 19.85 -10.71
CA GLU A 401 -1.21 19.53 -10.26
C GLU A 401 -2.08 19.08 -11.43
N ASP A 402 -1.97 19.73 -12.57
CA ASP A 402 -2.71 19.33 -13.77
C ASP A 402 -2.16 18.04 -14.38
N THR A 403 -0.86 17.81 -14.30
CA THR A 403 -0.25 16.51 -14.64
C THR A 403 -0.82 15.39 -13.77
N ILE A 404 -0.92 15.60 -12.46
CA ILE A 404 -1.52 14.65 -11.50
C ILE A 404 -2.98 14.38 -11.85
N LYS A 405 -3.77 15.42 -12.20
CA LYS A 405 -5.16 15.27 -12.64
C LYS A 405 -5.27 14.48 -13.94
N ASN A 406 -4.38 14.71 -14.90
CA ASN A 406 -4.32 13.98 -16.17
C ASN A 406 -4.07 12.48 -15.93
N VAL A 407 -3.10 12.14 -15.10
CA VAL A 407 -2.82 10.74 -14.72
C VAL A 407 -3.99 10.16 -13.93
N GLY A 408 -4.58 10.93 -13.03
CA GLY A 408 -5.81 10.54 -12.32
C GLY A 408 -6.99 10.24 -13.26
N LEU A 409 -7.15 11.05 -14.31
CA LEU A 409 -8.16 10.81 -15.35
C LEU A 409 -7.88 9.50 -16.11
N LEU A 410 -6.63 9.24 -16.49
CA LEU A 410 -6.24 7.97 -17.12
C LEU A 410 -6.55 6.78 -16.19
N CYS A 411 -6.24 6.88 -14.91
CA CYS A 411 -6.55 5.83 -13.92
C CYS A 411 -8.04 5.49 -13.87
N ARG A 412 -8.90 6.51 -13.77
CA ARG A 412 -10.35 6.31 -13.62
C ARG A 412 -11.07 5.94 -14.92
N SER A 413 -10.59 6.42 -16.08
CA SER A 413 -11.28 6.25 -17.34
C SER A 413 -10.74 5.07 -18.15
N ALA A 414 -9.43 5.04 -18.42
CA ALA A 414 -8.81 4.03 -19.27
C ALA A 414 -8.38 2.78 -18.49
N PHE A 415 -7.71 2.97 -17.36
CA PHE A 415 -7.13 1.85 -16.60
C PHE A 415 -8.16 1.06 -15.77
N ASN A 416 -9.35 1.59 -15.54
CA ASN A 416 -10.46 0.79 -15.03
C ASN A 416 -10.82 -0.36 -15.99
N ARG A 417 -10.79 -0.09 -17.32
CA ARG A 417 -11.00 -1.12 -18.34
C ARG A 417 -9.82 -2.11 -18.44
N VAL A 418 -8.60 -1.66 -18.13
CA VAL A 418 -7.44 -2.56 -18.02
C VAL A 418 -7.63 -3.56 -16.88
N ASP A 419 -8.23 -3.13 -15.75
CA ASP A 419 -8.55 -4.02 -14.64
C ASP A 419 -9.54 -5.12 -15.04
N ASP A 420 -10.56 -4.80 -15.86
CA ASP A 420 -11.52 -5.80 -16.36
C ASP A 420 -10.81 -6.87 -17.21
N VAL A 421 -9.98 -6.44 -18.16
CA VAL A 421 -9.18 -7.35 -19.00
C VAL A 421 -8.19 -8.16 -18.14
N MET A 422 -7.58 -7.54 -17.13
CA MET A 422 -6.66 -8.22 -16.24
C MET A 422 -7.36 -9.31 -15.45
N LEU A 423 -8.57 -9.05 -14.96
CA LEU A 423 -9.36 -10.05 -14.25
C LEU A 423 -9.67 -11.26 -15.14
N ASP A 424 -9.97 -11.05 -16.43
CA ASP A 424 -10.19 -12.14 -17.37
C ASP A 424 -8.92 -12.98 -17.61
N ILE A 425 -7.75 -12.35 -17.63
CA ILE A 425 -6.45 -13.06 -17.78
C ILE A 425 -6.12 -13.89 -16.55
N ILE A 426 -6.42 -13.42 -15.36
CA ILE A 426 -6.02 -14.09 -14.11
C ILE A 426 -7.08 -15.03 -13.54
N LYS A 427 -8.27 -15.13 -14.14
CA LYS A 427 -9.32 -16.14 -13.79
C LYS A 427 -8.80 -17.60 -13.95
#